data_2caefd01cdf9b209575dc53697c53e76
#
_entry.id   2caefd01cdf9b209575dc53697c53e76
#
_cell.length_a   1.000
_cell.length_b   1.000
_cell.length_c   1.000
_cell.angle_alpha   90.00
_cell.angle_beta   90.00
_cell.angle_gamma   90.00
#
_symmetry.space_group_name_H-M   'P 1'
#
loop_
_entity.id
_entity.type
_entity.pdbx_description
1 polymer ?
#
loop_
_entity_poly.entity_id
_entity_poly.type
_entity_poly.pdbx_seq_one_letter_code
_entity_poly.pdbx_strand_id
1 'polypeptide(L)'
;MSGCAADAGTQDGISTEATGETQTQTPEETLSQEAATQDTASQEQTTTQEQKETQTTTAAETTAQTYEFEQGLYEFYKDDFMVGVALPSSIVKNEGKKLRAAILDNFNSMTCENEMKPDALLDKAACQANLEETYTNPVVKFDSCAPAIKFALDNGIKIRLHTLVWHSQTPNWFFTEDYTDNGALVSRDVMLARMENYIKTVLTYFDENYPELIYAVDVCNEAFDTGDGDEDGIRMKKNKWYDTVGADYYYQAFVFARKYAPDYMKLFYNDYGCMYKVDSILTHLAQAKEEGLIDGIGMQSHLNITDDIHFKYLGAVKKFCEAGYEVQITELDMGMDEKTDSNIKTQGRKYKVLFSGLKELREEGYNITSVTVWGINDKNTWRSGEYPLLFDEKNEPKPAYAGAMLYDKIPAVE
;
A
#
# COMPACT_ATOMS: atom_id res chain seq x y z
N MET A 1 -18.70 -66.50 23.25
CA MET A 1 -17.92 -67.48 22.50
C MET A 1 -16.79 -66.67 21.89
N SER A 2 -15.70 -66.71 22.52
CA SER A 2 -14.47 -67.40 22.13
C SER A 2 -13.79 -66.67 20.98
N GLY A 3 -12.62 -66.21 21.07
CA GLY A 3 -11.50 -66.38 21.99
C GLY A 3 -10.23 -65.95 21.29
N CYS A 4 -9.38 -65.40 22.10
CA CYS A 4 -7.94 -65.69 22.28
C CYS A 4 -7.07 -65.46 21.07
N ALA A 5 -6.02 -64.73 21.17
CA ALA A 5 -4.85 -64.53 22.03
C ALA A 5 -3.62 -64.61 21.15
N ALA A 6 -2.77 -63.62 21.21
CA ALA A 6 -1.42 -63.53 21.79
C ALA A 6 -0.34 -64.34 21.03
N ASP A 7 0.77 -63.69 20.75
CA ASP A 7 2.12 -63.84 21.35
C ASP A 7 3.13 -63.02 20.53
N ALA A 8 3.92 -62.11 21.02
CA ALA A 8 5.11 -62.08 21.88
C ALA A 8 6.37 -62.72 21.26
N GLY A 9 7.45 -61.96 21.30
CA GLY A 9 8.83 -62.43 21.11
C GLY A 9 9.70 -61.32 20.55
N THR A 10 10.25 -60.48 21.35
CA THR A 10 11.51 -60.40 22.12
C THR A 10 12.78 -60.50 21.31
N GLN A 11 13.57 -59.45 21.47
CA GLN A 11 15.02 -59.39 21.83
C GLN A 11 16.02 -59.65 20.71
N ASP A 12 17.11 -59.06 20.60
CA ASP A 12 18.14 -58.29 21.30
C ASP A 12 19.10 -57.85 20.20
N GLY A 13 19.85 -56.82 20.33
CA GLY A 13 20.94 -56.51 21.14
C GLY A 13 21.92 -55.56 20.47
N ILE A 14 22.33 -54.62 21.21
CA ILE A 14 23.69 -54.24 21.62
C ILE A 14 24.63 -53.59 20.60
N SER A 15 24.88 -52.29 20.85
CA SER A 15 26.11 -51.54 21.10
C SER A 15 27.13 -51.41 19.96
N THR A 16 27.84 -50.32 19.78
CA THR A 16 28.68 -49.49 20.65
C THR A 16 29.13 -48.26 19.86
N GLU A 17 29.23 -47.10 20.56
CA GLU A 17 30.31 -46.11 20.62
C GLU A 17 31.12 -45.82 19.34
N ALA A 18 31.49 -44.59 18.95
CA ALA A 18 32.09 -43.52 19.75
C ALA A 18 32.33 -42.27 18.87
N THR A 19 32.20 -41.15 19.51
CA THR A 19 33.06 -39.95 19.51
C THR A 19 33.57 -39.34 18.18
N GLY A 20 33.37 -38.05 18.08
CA GLY A 20 34.16 -37.16 17.22
C GLY A 20 33.61 -35.75 17.11
N GLU A 21 33.79 -34.92 18.11
CA GLU A 21 33.75 -33.47 18.00
C GLU A 21 34.79 -33.00 16.99
N THR A 22 34.44 -32.07 16.13
CA THR A 22 35.40 -31.02 15.71
C THR A 22 34.67 -29.77 15.28
N GLN A 23 34.82 -28.73 16.07
CA GLN A 23 34.62 -27.31 15.73
C GLN A 23 35.65 -26.90 14.69
N THR A 24 35.27 -26.01 13.80
CA THR A 24 36.12 -24.94 13.24
C THR A 24 35.21 -23.93 12.54
N GLN A 25 34.92 -22.78 13.12
CA GLN A 25 35.60 -21.47 13.07
C GLN A 25 35.66 -20.88 11.65
N THR A 26 34.97 -19.76 11.52
CA THR A 26 35.12 -18.68 10.53
C THR A 26 36.56 -18.16 10.45
N PRO A 27 36.93 -17.47 9.39
CA PRO A 27 37.85 -16.35 9.50
C PRO A 27 37.29 -15.04 8.96
N GLU A 28 37.38 -14.04 9.83
CA GLU A 28 37.46 -12.61 9.54
C GLU A 28 38.78 -12.25 8.87
N GLU A 29 38.70 -11.21 8.07
CA GLU A 29 39.64 -10.10 7.79
C GLU A 29 41.17 -10.34 7.80
N THR A 30 41.83 -9.71 6.85
CA THR A 30 42.79 -8.63 7.15
C THR A 30 43.22 -7.86 5.90
N LEU A 31 43.18 -6.54 6.05
CA LEU A 31 43.87 -5.51 5.30
C LEU A 31 45.42 -5.70 5.34
N SER A 32 46.08 -5.38 4.26
CA SER A 32 47.44 -4.82 4.37
C SER A 32 47.79 -3.92 3.20
N GLN A 33 48.16 -2.70 3.57
CA GLN A 33 48.91 -1.71 2.81
C GLN A 33 50.38 -2.14 2.69
N GLU A 34 51.06 -1.71 1.59
CA GLU A 34 52.46 -1.27 1.50
C GLU A 34 52.65 -0.70 0.07
N ALA A 35 52.91 0.52 -0.17
CA ALA A 35 54.00 1.45 0.08
C ALA A 35 55.20 1.25 -0.87
N ALA A 36 55.31 2.20 -1.79
CA ALA A 36 56.45 2.93 -2.30
C ALA A 36 57.72 2.19 -2.81
N THR A 37 58.17 2.58 -3.99
CA THR A 37 59.50 3.22 -4.15
C THR A 37 59.62 3.99 -5.47
N GLN A 38 60.26 5.13 -5.36
CA GLN A 38 60.71 6.09 -6.38
C GLN A 38 61.75 5.49 -7.33
N ASP A 39 61.82 5.95 -8.58
CA ASP A 39 63.11 6.42 -9.08
C ASP A 39 62.98 7.48 -10.19
N THR A 40 63.88 8.42 -10.15
CA THR A 40 64.09 9.67 -10.85
C THR A 40 64.84 9.50 -12.16
N ALA A 41 64.56 10.34 -13.19
CA ALA A 41 65.53 11.09 -14.01
C ALA A 41 64.78 11.87 -15.10
N SER A 42 64.78 13.17 -15.04
CA SER A 42 65.53 14.24 -15.69
C SER A 42 65.25 14.50 -17.14
N GLN A 43 64.75 15.71 -17.35
CA GLN A 43 65.09 16.76 -18.36
C GLN A 43 64.73 16.52 -19.85
N GLU A 44 63.85 17.36 -20.39
CA GLU A 44 64.25 18.56 -21.13
C GLU A 44 63.02 19.47 -21.42
N GLN A 45 63.28 20.76 -21.31
CA GLN A 45 62.40 21.88 -21.61
C GLN A 45 62.15 22.02 -23.10
N THR A 46 60.90 22.23 -23.52
CA THR A 46 60.58 23.01 -24.69
C THR A 46 59.35 23.86 -24.44
N THR A 47 59.53 25.14 -24.36
CA THR A 47 58.57 26.21 -24.27
C THR A 47 57.72 26.28 -25.52
N THR A 48 56.41 26.10 -25.37
CA THR A 48 55.42 26.61 -26.32
C THR A 48 54.27 27.25 -25.54
N GLN A 49 54.14 28.56 -25.70
CA GLN A 49 53.03 29.32 -25.18
C GLN A 49 51.74 28.91 -25.94
N GLU A 50 50.79 28.27 -25.29
CA GLU A 50 49.42 28.20 -25.76
C GLU A 50 48.53 28.96 -24.80
N GLN A 51 47.77 29.86 -25.38
CA GLN A 51 46.77 30.69 -24.72
C GLN A 51 45.71 29.83 -24.03
N LYS A 52 45.60 30.03 -22.74
CA LYS A 52 44.52 29.44 -21.91
C LYS A 52 43.25 30.28 -22.12
N GLU A 53 42.40 29.90 -23.05
CA GLU A 53 41.03 30.35 -23.08
C GLU A 53 40.33 29.83 -21.84
N THR A 54 40.00 30.74 -20.95
CA THR A 54 39.15 30.49 -19.80
C THR A 54 37.71 30.34 -20.32
N GLN A 55 37.30 29.12 -20.58
CA GLN A 55 35.86 28.83 -20.71
C GLN A 55 35.20 29.03 -19.36
N THR A 56 34.60 30.17 -19.20
CA THR A 56 33.60 30.41 -18.14
C THR A 56 32.38 29.60 -18.49
N THR A 57 32.28 28.41 -17.93
CA THR A 57 31.01 27.67 -17.89
C THR A 57 30.06 28.48 -17.00
N THR A 58 29.25 29.31 -17.60
CA THR A 58 28.04 29.85 -17.02
C THR A 58 27.16 28.64 -16.71
N ALA A 59 27.06 28.28 -15.42
CA ALA A 59 25.99 27.41 -14.96
C ALA A 59 24.66 28.07 -15.39
N ALA A 60 23.95 27.44 -16.30
CA ALA A 60 22.61 27.85 -16.62
C ALA A 60 21.80 27.69 -15.31
N GLU A 61 21.43 28.81 -14.71
CA GLU A 61 20.37 28.83 -13.70
C GLU A 61 19.13 28.23 -14.33
N THR A 62 18.84 26.98 -13.97
CA THR A 62 17.55 26.34 -14.30
C THR A 62 16.50 27.14 -13.55
N THR A 63 15.88 28.11 -14.22
CA THR A 63 14.71 28.79 -13.67
C THR A 63 13.67 27.72 -13.40
N ALA A 64 13.37 27.50 -12.12
CA ALA A 64 12.30 26.61 -11.72
C ALA A 64 11.02 27.05 -12.43
N GLN A 65 10.44 26.16 -13.22
CA GLN A 65 9.19 26.43 -13.94
C GLN A 65 8.09 26.58 -12.89
N THR A 66 7.51 27.76 -12.74
CA THR A 66 6.35 28.00 -11.89
C THR A 66 5.08 27.68 -12.66
N TYR A 67 4.25 26.83 -12.08
CA TYR A 67 2.92 26.50 -12.60
C TYR A 67 1.89 27.35 -11.84
N GLU A 68 1.00 28.03 -12.55
CA GLU A 68 -0.13 28.75 -11.99
C GLU A 68 -1.40 28.02 -12.34
N PHE A 69 -2.20 27.70 -11.31
CA PHE A 69 -3.48 27.02 -11.43
C PHE A 69 -4.57 27.88 -10.77
N GLU A 70 -5.70 28.00 -11.46
CA GLU A 70 -6.86 28.77 -10.96
C GLU A 70 -7.64 27.99 -9.88
N GLN A 71 -7.50 26.66 -9.83
CA GLN A 71 -8.20 25.75 -8.92
C GLN A 71 -7.33 24.55 -8.57
N GLY A 72 -7.68 23.86 -7.48
CA GLY A 72 -6.99 22.61 -7.08
C GLY A 72 -7.58 21.39 -7.77
N LEU A 73 -6.96 20.22 -7.49
CA LEU A 73 -7.29 18.95 -8.16
C LEU A 73 -8.76 18.55 -7.96
N TYR A 74 -9.28 18.57 -6.72
CA TYR A 74 -10.64 18.10 -6.48
C TYR A 74 -11.70 18.96 -7.17
N GLU A 75 -11.48 20.27 -7.26
CA GLU A 75 -12.41 21.17 -7.94
C GLU A 75 -12.32 20.97 -9.48
N PHE A 76 -11.11 20.69 -9.99
CA PHE A 76 -10.89 20.38 -11.41
C PHE A 76 -11.61 19.10 -11.85
N TYR A 77 -11.63 18.06 -10.98
CA TYR A 77 -12.23 16.76 -11.26
C TYR A 77 -13.60 16.52 -10.60
N LYS A 78 -14.25 17.56 -10.07
CA LYS A 78 -15.49 17.43 -9.29
C LYS A 78 -16.65 16.71 -10.02
N ASP A 79 -16.69 16.78 -11.34
CA ASP A 79 -17.70 16.15 -12.17
C ASP A 79 -17.28 14.74 -12.64
N ASP A 80 -16.04 14.35 -12.41
CA ASP A 80 -15.46 13.08 -12.85
C ASP A 80 -15.33 12.07 -11.69
N PHE A 81 -14.54 12.41 -10.66
CA PHE A 81 -14.26 11.55 -9.49
C PHE A 81 -13.75 12.36 -8.30
N MET A 82 -13.81 11.76 -7.12
CA MET A 82 -13.17 12.31 -5.93
C MET A 82 -11.65 12.26 -6.06
N VAL A 83 -10.97 13.25 -5.48
CA VAL A 83 -9.50 13.23 -5.39
C VAL A 83 -9.10 13.14 -3.92
N GLY A 84 -8.37 12.08 -3.58
CA GLY A 84 -7.97 11.76 -2.21
C GLY A 84 -6.47 11.83 -1.97
N VAL A 85 -6.10 11.82 -0.69
CA VAL A 85 -4.71 11.78 -0.25
C VAL A 85 -4.54 10.87 0.97
N ALA A 86 -3.48 10.04 0.99
CA ALA A 86 -3.11 9.31 2.19
C ALA A 86 -2.34 10.23 3.15
N LEU A 87 -2.77 10.24 4.42
CA LEU A 87 -2.19 11.10 5.46
C LEU A 87 -1.97 10.32 6.75
N PRO A 88 -0.73 10.30 7.28
CA PRO A 88 -0.49 9.80 8.64
C PRO A 88 -0.97 10.82 9.68
N SER A 89 -1.38 10.35 10.86
CA SER A 89 -1.82 11.22 11.96
C SER A 89 -0.79 12.26 12.37
N SER A 90 0.50 12.01 12.17
CA SER A 90 1.56 12.98 12.45
C SER A 90 1.46 14.24 11.57
N ILE A 91 1.07 14.08 10.32
CA ILE A 91 0.81 15.20 9.40
C ILE A 91 -0.47 15.94 9.82
N VAL A 92 -1.55 15.20 10.05
CA VAL A 92 -2.85 15.77 10.43
C VAL A 92 -2.78 16.57 11.72
N LYS A 93 -1.96 16.17 12.70
CA LYS A 93 -1.79 16.87 13.99
C LYS A 93 -0.91 18.12 13.91
N ASN A 94 0.06 18.15 12.99
CA ASN A 94 1.15 19.12 12.99
C ASN A 94 1.33 19.84 11.65
N GLU A 95 0.30 19.88 10.81
CA GLU A 95 0.41 20.54 9.51
C GLU A 95 0.69 22.04 9.65
N GLY A 96 1.74 22.51 9.00
CA GLY A 96 1.99 23.94 8.81
C GLY A 96 1.00 24.54 7.82
N LYS A 97 0.83 25.86 7.84
CA LYS A 97 -0.14 26.56 6.97
C LYS A 97 -0.05 26.19 5.49
N LYS A 98 1.16 26.07 4.96
CA LYS A 98 1.39 25.72 3.55
C LYS A 98 0.97 24.30 3.24
N LEU A 99 1.32 23.34 4.12
CA LEU A 99 0.93 21.93 3.96
C LEU A 99 -0.58 21.76 4.08
N ARG A 100 -1.20 22.45 5.05
CA ARG A 100 -2.65 22.44 5.20
C ARG A 100 -3.35 22.99 3.97
N ALA A 101 -2.88 24.11 3.40
CA ALA A 101 -3.42 24.67 2.17
C ALA A 101 -3.29 23.67 1.01
N ALA A 102 -2.11 23.05 0.83
CA ALA A 102 -1.91 22.05 -0.21
C ALA A 102 -2.87 20.86 -0.08
N ILE A 103 -3.22 20.44 1.16
CA ILE A 103 -4.22 19.38 1.38
C ILE A 103 -5.62 19.89 1.02
N LEU A 104 -6.07 20.99 1.60
CA LEU A 104 -7.46 21.46 1.50
C LEU A 104 -7.81 22.02 0.13
N ASP A 105 -6.84 22.55 -0.60
CA ASP A 105 -7.05 23.08 -1.96
C ASP A 105 -7.14 21.95 -3.01
N ASN A 106 -6.64 20.75 -2.69
CA ASN A 106 -6.48 19.69 -3.70
C ASN A 106 -7.27 18.41 -3.45
N PHE A 107 -7.73 18.17 -2.20
CA PHE A 107 -8.29 16.86 -1.85
C PHE A 107 -9.62 16.98 -1.10
N ASN A 108 -10.61 16.21 -1.51
CA ASN A 108 -11.93 16.10 -0.87
C ASN A 108 -12.18 14.74 -0.21
N SER A 109 -11.20 13.83 -0.27
CA SER A 109 -11.18 12.60 0.50
C SER A 109 -9.78 12.31 1.05
N MET A 110 -9.70 11.44 2.06
CA MET A 110 -8.44 10.99 2.64
C MET A 110 -8.47 9.50 3.01
N THR A 111 -7.28 8.93 3.14
CA THR A 111 -7.05 7.60 3.72
C THR A 111 -6.05 7.77 4.87
N CYS A 112 -6.29 7.11 6.01
CA CYS A 112 -5.29 7.00 7.06
C CYS A 112 -4.19 6.04 6.59
N GLU A 113 -2.93 6.50 6.57
CA GLU A 113 -1.83 5.67 6.09
C GLU A 113 -1.66 4.38 6.91
N ASN A 114 -1.83 4.46 8.25
CA ASN A 114 -1.68 3.32 9.15
C ASN A 114 -2.76 3.22 10.25
N GLU A 115 -3.39 4.30 10.63
CA GLU A 115 -4.14 4.43 11.89
C GLU A 115 -5.50 3.72 11.89
N MET A 116 -5.94 3.21 10.74
CA MET A 116 -7.16 2.40 10.58
C MET A 116 -6.89 0.94 10.21
N LYS A 117 -5.62 0.51 10.27
CA LYS A 117 -5.22 -0.89 10.04
C LYS A 117 -5.41 -1.73 11.31
N PRO A 118 -5.51 -3.06 11.22
CA PRO A 118 -5.79 -3.93 12.37
C PRO A 118 -4.82 -3.78 13.53
N ASP A 119 -3.53 -3.56 13.27
CA ASP A 119 -2.50 -3.38 14.32
C ASP A 119 -2.69 -2.09 15.13
N ALA A 120 -3.30 -1.07 14.53
CA ALA A 120 -3.61 0.18 15.21
C ALA A 120 -4.98 0.14 15.94
N LEU A 121 -5.93 -0.64 15.43
CA LEU A 121 -7.29 -0.71 15.96
C LEU A 121 -7.48 -1.79 17.03
N LEU A 122 -6.76 -2.92 16.97
CA LEU A 122 -6.90 -4.00 17.95
C LEU A 122 -6.20 -3.66 19.28
N ASP A 123 -6.87 -3.92 20.41
CA ASP A 123 -6.31 -3.69 21.74
C ASP A 123 -5.91 -5.00 22.42
N LYS A 124 -4.62 -5.35 22.30
CA LYS A 124 -4.05 -6.57 22.92
C LYS A 124 -4.30 -6.65 24.41
N ALA A 125 -4.02 -5.56 25.14
CA ALA A 125 -4.11 -5.55 26.60
C ALA A 125 -5.54 -5.75 27.07
N ALA A 126 -6.49 -5.10 26.44
CA ALA A 126 -7.90 -5.25 26.77
C ALA A 126 -8.45 -6.66 26.39
N CYS A 127 -7.99 -7.23 25.27
CA CYS A 127 -8.33 -8.61 24.89
C CYS A 127 -7.82 -9.62 25.92
N GLN A 128 -6.59 -9.47 26.41
CA GLN A 128 -5.99 -10.37 27.42
C GLN A 128 -6.61 -10.21 28.81
N ALA A 129 -7.03 -9.00 29.17
CA ALA A 129 -7.54 -8.71 30.51
C ALA A 129 -8.85 -9.46 30.84
N ASN A 130 -9.64 -9.82 29.84
CA ASN A 130 -10.93 -10.50 30.00
C ASN A 130 -11.12 -11.59 28.93
N LEU A 131 -10.17 -12.54 28.90
CA LEU A 131 -10.08 -13.56 27.85
C LEU A 131 -11.37 -14.36 27.64
N GLU A 132 -12.14 -14.62 28.69
CA GLU A 132 -13.39 -15.37 28.59
C GLU A 132 -14.43 -14.64 27.71
N GLU A 133 -14.57 -13.33 27.85
CA GLU A 133 -15.50 -12.51 27.06
C GLU A 133 -14.94 -12.16 25.67
N THR A 134 -13.63 -11.97 25.59
CA THR A 134 -12.95 -11.51 24.38
C THR A 134 -12.48 -12.64 23.47
N TYR A 135 -12.61 -13.90 23.87
CA TYR A 135 -12.08 -15.05 23.13
C TYR A 135 -12.51 -15.07 21.65
N THR A 136 -13.77 -14.73 21.40
CA THR A 136 -14.32 -14.55 20.03
C THR A 136 -14.75 -13.12 19.72
N ASN A 137 -14.67 -12.20 20.70
CA ASN A 137 -15.12 -10.82 20.56
C ASN A 137 -13.96 -9.85 20.90
N PRO A 138 -12.99 -9.66 20.00
CA PRO A 138 -11.80 -8.85 20.27
C PRO A 138 -12.16 -7.40 20.57
N VAL A 139 -11.41 -6.78 21.46
CA VAL A 139 -11.56 -5.36 21.78
C VAL A 139 -10.90 -4.50 20.71
N VAL A 140 -11.66 -3.52 20.22
CA VAL A 140 -11.22 -2.53 19.21
C VAL A 140 -11.17 -1.14 19.84
N LYS A 141 -10.17 -0.35 19.49
CA LYS A 141 -9.99 1.05 19.92
C LYS A 141 -9.78 1.97 18.74
N PHE A 142 -10.21 3.22 18.87
CA PHE A 142 -10.20 4.19 17.78
C PHE A 142 -9.35 5.44 18.08
N ASP A 143 -8.55 5.41 19.15
CA ASP A 143 -7.71 6.56 19.56
C ASP A 143 -6.66 6.93 18.50
N SER A 144 -6.14 5.94 17.77
CA SER A 144 -5.14 6.14 16.71
C SER A 144 -5.68 6.99 15.57
N CYS A 145 -6.92 6.76 15.15
CA CYS A 145 -7.54 7.45 14.03
C CYS A 145 -8.37 8.69 14.43
N ALA A 146 -8.57 8.94 15.73
CA ALA A 146 -9.36 10.08 16.22
C ALA A 146 -8.90 11.46 15.66
N PRO A 147 -7.57 11.75 15.52
CA PRO A 147 -7.15 13.00 14.90
C PRO A 147 -7.54 13.13 13.43
N ALA A 148 -7.48 12.03 12.67
CA ALA A 148 -7.88 12.00 11.26
C ALA A 148 -9.41 12.18 11.11
N ILE A 149 -10.20 11.52 11.95
CA ILE A 149 -11.66 11.71 12.01
C ILE A 149 -11.99 13.17 12.27
N LYS A 150 -11.36 13.76 13.29
CA LYS A 150 -11.58 15.18 13.61
C LYS A 150 -11.21 16.09 12.43
N PHE A 151 -10.05 15.87 11.81
CA PHE A 151 -9.60 16.65 10.66
C PHE A 151 -10.60 16.57 9.49
N ALA A 152 -11.06 15.36 9.19
CA ALA A 152 -12.01 15.12 8.12
C ALA A 152 -13.35 15.82 8.38
N LEU A 153 -13.90 15.71 9.59
CA LEU A 153 -15.14 16.39 9.98
C LEU A 153 -15.02 17.92 9.96
N ASP A 154 -13.92 18.46 10.49
CA ASP A 154 -13.69 19.93 10.54
C ASP A 154 -13.59 20.56 9.13
N ASN A 155 -13.23 19.76 8.11
CA ASN A 155 -12.97 20.25 6.76
C ASN A 155 -13.93 19.67 5.69
N GLY A 156 -14.91 18.87 6.07
CA GLY A 156 -15.86 18.27 5.13
C GLY A 156 -15.23 17.24 4.19
N ILE A 157 -14.12 16.60 4.62
CA ILE A 157 -13.40 15.58 3.84
C ILE A 157 -13.99 14.20 4.18
N LYS A 158 -14.20 13.34 3.18
CA LYS A 158 -14.61 11.94 3.36
C LYS A 158 -13.40 11.05 3.62
N ILE A 159 -13.63 9.89 4.24
CA ILE A 159 -12.55 8.92 4.53
C ILE A 159 -12.80 7.62 3.78
N ARG A 160 -11.75 7.11 3.13
CA ARG A 160 -11.63 5.72 2.69
C ARG A 160 -10.98 4.92 3.82
N LEU A 161 -11.69 3.92 4.37
CA LEU A 161 -11.18 3.08 5.44
C LEU A 161 -10.25 2.01 4.85
N HIS A 162 -9.00 2.04 5.24
CA HIS A 162 -7.97 1.10 4.81
C HIS A 162 -7.28 0.51 6.03
N THR A 163 -7.35 -0.75 6.29
CA THR A 163 -8.06 -1.90 5.70
C THR A 163 -8.53 -2.82 6.82
N LEU A 164 -9.56 -3.66 6.59
CA LEU A 164 -10.07 -4.56 7.63
C LEU A 164 -9.27 -5.87 7.71
N VAL A 165 -9.02 -6.53 6.59
CA VAL A 165 -8.33 -7.82 6.52
C VAL A 165 -7.12 -7.73 5.61
N TRP A 166 -5.93 -7.91 6.18
CA TRP A 166 -4.67 -7.90 5.46
C TRP A 166 -3.66 -8.85 6.09
N HIS A 167 -2.88 -9.58 5.30
CA HIS A 167 -1.85 -10.50 5.77
C HIS A 167 -0.67 -9.79 6.48
N SER A 168 -0.42 -8.52 6.13
CA SER A 168 0.49 -7.62 6.81
C SER A 168 -0.27 -6.75 7.82
N GLN A 169 0.38 -6.11 8.75
CA GLN A 169 -0.18 -5.20 9.77
C GLN A 169 -1.48 -5.70 10.46
N THR A 170 -1.69 -7.05 10.50
CA THR A 170 -2.55 -7.71 11.44
C THR A 170 -1.67 -8.44 12.43
N PRO A 171 -1.69 -8.10 13.73
CA PRO A 171 -0.70 -8.59 14.67
C PRO A 171 -0.84 -10.10 14.93
N ASN A 172 0.28 -10.81 15.03
CA ASN A 172 0.30 -12.28 15.20
C ASN A 172 -0.52 -12.75 16.41
N TRP A 173 -0.51 -12.01 17.51
CA TRP A 173 -1.24 -12.35 18.73
C TRP A 173 -2.77 -12.43 18.52
N PHE A 174 -3.31 -11.76 17.51
CA PHE A 174 -4.74 -11.78 17.20
C PHE A 174 -5.23 -13.17 16.77
N PHE A 175 -4.35 -13.99 16.26
CA PHE A 175 -4.64 -15.33 15.74
C PHE A 175 -4.42 -16.46 16.78
N THR A 176 -4.03 -16.14 18.00
CA THR A 176 -3.67 -17.13 19.03
C THR A 176 -4.72 -17.24 20.13
N GLU A 177 -4.79 -18.40 20.81
CA GLU A 177 -5.81 -18.72 21.79
C GLU A 177 -5.86 -17.74 22.99
N ASP A 178 -4.70 -17.25 23.39
CA ASP A 178 -4.51 -16.39 24.58
C ASP A 178 -4.11 -14.95 24.22
N TYR A 179 -4.20 -14.57 22.97
CA TYR A 179 -3.73 -13.28 22.45
C TYR A 179 -2.26 -12.98 22.74
N THR A 180 -1.39 -14.00 22.81
CA THR A 180 0.06 -13.85 22.91
C THR A 180 0.74 -14.03 21.55
N ASP A 181 1.92 -13.42 21.35
CA ASP A 181 2.61 -13.47 20.06
C ASP A 181 3.09 -14.88 19.66
N ASN A 182 3.24 -15.79 20.62
CA ASN A 182 3.74 -17.15 20.43
C ASN A 182 2.73 -18.23 20.88
N GLY A 183 1.47 -17.87 21.10
CA GLY A 183 0.41 -18.82 21.47
C GLY A 183 0.07 -19.80 20.35
N ALA A 184 -0.66 -20.86 20.67
CA ALA A 184 -1.23 -21.75 19.69
C ALA A 184 -2.26 -21.00 18.83
N LEU A 185 -2.34 -21.32 17.54
CA LEU A 185 -3.35 -20.72 16.67
C LEU A 185 -4.75 -21.21 17.07
N VAL A 186 -5.71 -20.30 17.04
CA VAL A 186 -7.13 -20.65 17.25
C VAL A 186 -7.67 -21.52 16.12
N SER A 187 -8.78 -22.24 16.40
CA SER A 187 -9.51 -22.97 15.37
C SER A 187 -10.15 -22.02 14.35
N ARG A 188 -10.48 -22.56 13.17
CA ARG A 188 -11.20 -21.83 12.12
C ARG A 188 -12.49 -21.16 12.65
N ASP A 189 -13.30 -21.89 13.40
CA ASP A 189 -14.57 -21.36 13.92
C ASP A 189 -14.37 -20.16 14.85
N VAL A 190 -13.35 -20.22 15.71
CA VAL A 190 -12.97 -19.10 16.58
C VAL A 190 -12.45 -17.91 15.76
N MET A 191 -11.62 -18.17 14.74
CA MET A 191 -11.08 -17.09 13.91
C MET A 191 -12.15 -16.43 13.06
N LEU A 192 -13.09 -17.18 12.51
CA LEU A 192 -14.26 -16.62 11.81
C LEU A 192 -15.10 -15.74 12.74
N ALA A 193 -15.34 -16.18 13.97
CA ALA A 193 -16.08 -15.38 14.95
C ALA A 193 -15.31 -14.10 15.34
N ARG A 194 -13.96 -14.16 15.50
CA ARG A 194 -13.13 -12.97 15.72
C ARG A 194 -13.17 -12.01 14.54
N MET A 195 -13.05 -12.52 13.32
CA MET A 195 -13.11 -11.72 12.08
C MET A 195 -14.48 -11.02 11.98
N GLU A 196 -15.56 -11.75 12.18
CA GLU A 196 -16.92 -11.20 12.14
C GLU A 196 -17.10 -10.08 13.17
N ASN A 197 -16.75 -10.36 14.44
CA ASN A 197 -16.92 -9.38 15.52
C ASN A 197 -16.00 -8.15 15.36
N TYR A 198 -14.79 -8.33 14.86
CA TYR A 198 -13.88 -7.22 14.53
C TYR A 198 -14.48 -6.34 13.43
N ILE A 199 -14.87 -6.93 12.29
CA ILE A 199 -15.46 -6.21 11.15
C ILE A 199 -16.74 -5.49 11.58
N LYS A 200 -17.64 -6.19 12.29
CA LYS A 200 -18.86 -5.62 12.87
C LYS A 200 -18.54 -4.39 13.72
N THR A 201 -17.63 -4.52 14.69
CA THR A 201 -17.30 -3.45 15.63
C THR A 201 -16.78 -2.22 14.90
N VAL A 202 -15.88 -2.40 13.92
CA VAL A 202 -15.33 -1.27 13.15
C VAL A 202 -16.40 -0.58 12.32
N LEU A 203 -17.17 -1.32 11.54
CA LEU A 203 -18.18 -0.74 10.65
C LEU A 203 -19.31 -0.07 11.42
N THR A 204 -19.82 -0.74 12.47
CA THR A 204 -20.89 -0.18 13.33
C THR A 204 -20.42 1.09 14.06
N TYR A 205 -19.17 1.11 14.54
CA TYR A 205 -18.63 2.30 15.20
C TYR A 205 -18.69 3.53 14.30
N PHE A 206 -18.27 3.41 13.04
CA PHE A 206 -18.28 4.53 12.09
C PHE A 206 -19.71 4.90 11.68
N ASP A 207 -20.58 3.92 11.44
CA ASP A 207 -21.97 4.17 11.06
C ASP A 207 -22.74 4.92 12.17
N GLU A 208 -22.61 4.48 13.43
CA GLU A 208 -23.33 5.07 14.55
C GLU A 208 -22.78 6.42 15.00
N ASN A 209 -21.45 6.62 14.97
CA ASN A 209 -20.84 7.83 15.51
C ASN A 209 -20.54 8.90 14.44
N TYR A 210 -20.32 8.49 13.19
CA TYR A 210 -19.92 9.37 12.09
C TYR A 210 -20.60 8.95 10.78
N PRO A 211 -21.92 8.98 10.70
CA PRO A 211 -22.66 8.53 9.52
C PRO A 211 -22.19 9.24 8.26
N GLU A 212 -22.01 8.50 7.19
CA GLU A 212 -21.51 8.95 5.88
C GLU A 212 -20.07 9.51 5.85
N LEU A 213 -19.31 9.49 6.95
CA LEU A 213 -17.90 9.88 6.95
C LEU A 213 -17.06 8.88 6.12
N ILE A 214 -17.29 7.57 6.34
CA ILE A 214 -16.64 6.52 5.56
C ILE A 214 -17.45 6.25 4.30
N TYR A 215 -16.89 6.56 3.12
CA TYR A 215 -17.57 6.34 1.84
C TYR A 215 -17.19 5.02 1.16
N ALA A 216 -16.00 4.50 1.48
CA ALA A 216 -15.46 3.27 0.92
C ALA A 216 -14.61 2.53 1.96
N VAL A 217 -14.58 1.20 1.89
CA VAL A 217 -13.87 0.32 2.81
C VAL A 217 -13.09 -0.71 2.03
N ASP A 218 -11.77 -0.80 2.27
CA ASP A 218 -10.97 -1.92 1.82
C ASP A 218 -11.21 -3.11 2.77
N VAL A 219 -12.13 -3.98 2.37
CA VAL A 219 -12.51 -5.15 3.18
C VAL A 219 -11.38 -6.15 3.26
N CYS A 220 -10.76 -6.43 2.11
CA CYS A 220 -9.60 -7.32 2.03
C CYS A 220 -8.54 -6.71 1.13
N ASN A 221 -7.30 -6.77 1.62
CA ASN A 221 -6.12 -6.21 0.95
C ASN A 221 -5.15 -7.33 0.56
N GLU A 222 -4.71 -7.34 -0.72
CA GLU A 222 -3.61 -8.16 -1.23
C GLU A 222 -3.77 -9.67 -1.01
N ALA A 223 -4.97 -10.20 -1.23
CA ALA A 223 -5.24 -11.63 -1.05
C ALA A 223 -4.70 -12.50 -2.18
N PHE A 224 -4.39 -11.93 -3.34
CA PHE A 224 -4.00 -12.72 -4.52
C PHE A 224 -2.55 -12.45 -4.92
N ASP A 225 -1.75 -13.51 -4.93
CA ASP A 225 -0.33 -13.45 -5.28
C ASP A 225 0.17 -14.80 -5.81
N THR A 226 0.66 -14.82 -7.04
CA THR A 226 1.15 -16.05 -7.68
C THR A 226 2.51 -16.51 -7.13
N GLY A 227 3.29 -15.64 -6.49
CA GLY A 227 4.60 -15.95 -5.93
C GLY A 227 4.55 -16.48 -4.50
N ASP A 228 3.64 -15.93 -3.70
CA ASP A 228 3.41 -16.24 -2.28
C ASP A 228 2.08 -16.94 -2.02
N GLY A 229 1.37 -17.33 -3.10
CA GLY A 229 0.08 -18.01 -3.06
C GLY A 229 0.19 -19.53 -3.00
N ASP A 230 -0.99 -20.15 -2.83
CA ASP A 230 -1.21 -21.57 -3.09
C ASP A 230 -1.31 -21.86 -4.61
N GLU A 231 -1.72 -23.07 -5.00
CA GLU A 231 -1.85 -23.45 -6.42
C GLU A 231 -2.90 -22.65 -7.20
N ASP A 232 -3.86 -22.04 -6.51
CA ASP A 232 -4.87 -21.14 -7.08
C ASP A 232 -4.43 -19.66 -7.06
N GLY A 233 -3.27 -19.34 -6.46
CA GLY A 233 -2.74 -17.97 -6.35
C GLY A 233 -3.33 -17.15 -5.19
N ILE A 234 -3.96 -17.82 -4.21
CA ILE A 234 -4.42 -17.18 -2.97
C ILE A 234 -3.22 -17.09 -2.02
N ARG A 235 -2.91 -15.89 -1.54
CA ARG A 235 -1.75 -15.64 -0.69
C ARG A 235 -1.76 -16.53 0.56
N MET A 236 -0.77 -17.40 0.64
CA MET A 236 -0.60 -18.38 1.70
C MET A 236 0.59 -18.05 2.61
N LYS A 237 1.74 -17.66 2.01
CA LYS A 237 2.97 -17.42 2.78
C LYS A 237 2.85 -16.20 3.69
N LYS A 238 3.28 -16.36 4.95
CA LYS A 238 3.23 -15.32 5.99
C LYS A 238 1.83 -14.72 6.18
N ASN A 239 0.79 -15.52 5.98
CA ASN A 239 -0.59 -15.10 6.07
C ASN A 239 -1.34 -15.88 7.16
N LYS A 240 -1.48 -15.29 8.34
CA LYS A 240 -2.18 -15.90 9.47
C LYS A 240 -3.67 -16.08 9.25
N TRP A 241 -4.29 -15.28 8.38
CA TRP A 241 -5.66 -15.48 7.96
C TRP A 241 -5.80 -16.80 7.19
N TYR A 242 -4.85 -17.09 6.27
CA TYR A 242 -4.82 -18.37 5.56
C TYR A 242 -4.54 -19.54 6.51
N ASP A 243 -3.59 -19.39 7.43
CA ASP A 243 -3.22 -20.43 8.40
C ASP A 243 -4.40 -20.83 9.32
N THR A 244 -5.30 -19.90 9.65
CA THR A 244 -6.39 -20.11 10.59
C THR A 244 -7.75 -20.31 9.93
N VAL A 245 -8.06 -19.54 8.89
CA VAL A 245 -9.34 -19.61 8.18
C VAL A 245 -9.27 -20.50 6.95
N GLY A 246 -8.15 -20.51 6.22
CA GLY A 246 -7.99 -21.20 4.95
C GLY A 246 -8.13 -20.26 3.75
N ALA A 247 -8.14 -20.83 2.54
CA ALA A 247 -8.10 -20.10 1.28
C ALA A 247 -9.28 -19.12 1.07
N ASP A 248 -10.42 -19.37 1.69
CA ASP A 248 -11.62 -18.55 1.56
C ASP A 248 -11.70 -17.35 2.53
N TYR A 249 -10.63 -17.03 3.25
CA TYR A 249 -10.63 -15.95 4.26
C TYR A 249 -11.09 -14.60 3.71
N TYR A 250 -10.70 -14.26 2.47
CA TYR A 250 -11.10 -13.02 1.82
C TYR A 250 -12.61 -13.00 1.52
N TYR A 251 -13.17 -14.13 1.07
CA TYR A 251 -14.60 -14.25 0.81
C TYR A 251 -15.41 -14.10 2.11
N GLN A 252 -14.99 -14.76 3.19
CA GLN A 252 -15.63 -14.64 4.49
C GLN A 252 -15.61 -13.19 5.02
N ALA A 253 -14.51 -12.47 4.79
CA ALA A 253 -14.42 -11.05 5.14
C ALA A 253 -15.52 -10.22 4.43
N PHE A 254 -15.75 -10.46 3.13
CA PHE A 254 -16.82 -9.78 2.39
C PHE A 254 -18.21 -10.17 2.85
N VAL A 255 -18.46 -11.44 3.19
CA VAL A 255 -19.73 -11.89 3.80
C VAL A 255 -20.01 -11.10 5.07
N PHE A 256 -19.04 -10.99 5.97
CA PHE A 256 -19.21 -10.25 7.23
C PHE A 256 -19.32 -8.73 6.99
N ALA A 257 -18.51 -8.17 6.11
CA ALA A 257 -18.56 -6.74 5.83
C ALA A 257 -19.93 -6.34 5.24
N ARG A 258 -20.47 -7.08 4.28
CA ARG A 258 -21.78 -6.79 3.68
C ARG A 258 -22.91 -6.90 4.70
N LYS A 259 -22.78 -7.78 5.68
CA LYS A 259 -23.78 -7.94 6.74
C LYS A 259 -23.92 -6.72 7.65
N TYR A 260 -22.83 -5.95 7.84
CA TYR A 260 -22.76 -4.86 8.81
C TYR A 260 -22.53 -3.48 8.20
N ALA A 261 -22.11 -3.39 6.95
CA ALA A 261 -21.94 -2.11 6.28
C ALA A 261 -23.29 -1.53 5.86
N PRO A 262 -23.56 -0.24 6.12
CA PRO A 262 -24.70 0.45 5.53
C PRO A 262 -24.50 0.64 4.02
N ASP A 263 -25.57 0.85 3.27
CA ASP A 263 -25.57 0.91 1.80
C ASP A 263 -24.64 2.00 1.22
N TYR A 264 -24.37 3.05 1.99
CA TYR A 264 -23.49 4.13 1.57
C TYR A 264 -22.00 3.79 1.66
N MET A 265 -21.60 2.81 2.49
CA MET A 265 -20.23 2.32 2.57
C MET A 265 -19.97 1.32 1.46
N LYS A 266 -19.22 1.73 0.43
CA LYS A 266 -18.86 0.84 -0.67
C LYS A 266 -17.72 -0.11 -0.27
N LEU A 267 -17.86 -1.40 -0.59
CA LEU A 267 -16.94 -2.46 -0.18
C LEU A 267 -16.00 -2.85 -1.31
N PHE A 268 -14.70 -2.74 -1.07
CA PHE A 268 -13.65 -2.94 -2.06
C PHE A 268 -12.70 -4.08 -1.69
N TYR A 269 -12.24 -4.76 -2.71
CA TYR A 269 -10.99 -5.50 -2.72
C TYR A 269 -9.88 -4.58 -3.19
N ASN A 270 -8.77 -4.48 -2.47
CA ASN A 270 -7.64 -3.60 -2.79
C ASN A 270 -6.36 -4.39 -3.04
N ASP A 271 -5.60 -4.10 -4.11
CA ASP A 271 -4.37 -4.84 -4.42
C ASP A 271 -3.38 -4.00 -5.23
N TYR A 272 -2.09 -4.38 -5.13
CA TYR A 272 -1.02 -3.86 -5.97
C TYR A 272 -0.89 -4.65 -7.27
N GLY A 273 -0.24 -4.01 -8.28
CA GLY A 273 0.04 -4.68 -9.55
C GLY A 273 -1.22 -5.19 -10.27
N CYS A 274 -2.39 -4.61 -10.04
CA CYS A 274 -3.67 -5.04 -10.61
C CYS A 274 -3.63 -5.19 -12.13
N MET A 275 -2.85 -4.36 -12.84
CA MET A 275 -2.68 -4.46 -14.30
C MET A 275 -2.04 -5.78 -14.76
N TYR A 276 -1.45 -6.53 -13.86
CA TYR A 276 -0.85 -7.86 -14.10
C TYR A 276 -1.70 -9.01 -13.55
N LYS A 277 -2.70 -8.72 -12.72
CA LYS A 277 -3.52 -9.69 -11.98
C LYS A 277 -5.00 -9.68 -12.40
N VAL A 278 -5.39 -8.99 -13.48
CA VAL A 278 -6.81 -8.78 -13.87
C VAL A 278 -7.61 -10.08 -13.87
N ASP A 279 -7.14 -11.09 -14.58
CA ASP A 279 -7.88 -12.33 -14.75
C ASP A 279 -7.98 -13.11 -13.40
N SER A 280 -6.92 -13.10 -12.59
CA SER A 280 -6.91 -13.70 -11.25
C SER A 280 -7.91 -13.02 -10.32
N ILE A 281 -7.87 -11.68 -10.25
CA ILE A 281 -8.79 -10.88 -9.40
C ILE A 281 -10.25 -11.14 -9.82
N LEU A 282 -10.56 -11.08 -11.12
CA LEU A 282 -11.90 -11.32 -11.61
C LEU A 282 -12.40 -12.73 -11.34
N THR A 283 -11.52 -13.73 -11.46
CA THR A 283 -11.87 -15.14 -11.18
C THR A 283 -12.20 -15.36 -9.72
N HIS A 284 -11.34 -14.91 -8.81
CA HIS A 284 -11.53 -15.13 -7.37
C HIS A 284 -12.70 -14.34 -6.78
N LEU A 285 -12.98 -13.16 -7.31
CA LEU A 285 -14.07 -12.32 -6.80
C LEU A 285 -15.42 -12.57 -7.49
N ALA A 286 -15.48 -13.46 -8.49
CA ALA A 286 -16.70 -13.71 -9.27
C ALA A 286 -17.90 -14.08 -8.38
N GLN A 287 -17.71 -15.01 -7.43
CA GLN A 287 -18.77 -15.42 -6.50
C GLN A 287 -19.22 -14.26 -5.61
N ALA A 288 -18.28 -13.53 -5.00
CA ALA A 288 -18.63 -12.39 -4.15
C ALA A 288 -19.36 -11.29 -4.93
N LYS A 289 -19.04 -11.11 -6.22
CA LYS A 289 -19.73 -10.18 -7.11
C LYS A 289 -21.14 -10.64 -7.44
N GLU A 290 -21.33 -11.91 -7.80
CA GLU A 290 -22.64 -12.49 -8.11
C GLU A 290 -23.61 -12.40 -6.91
N GLU A 291 -23.08 -12.60 -5.70
CA GLU A 291 -23.84 -12.51 -4.46
C GLU A 291 -24.03 -11.08 -3.92
N GLY A 292 -23.47 -10.06 -4.61
CA GLY A 292 -23.61 -8.65 -4.22
C GLY A 292 -22.82 -8.28 -2.95
N LEU A 293 -21.80 -9.05 -2.61
CA LEU A 293 -20.98 -8.84 -1.41
C LEU A 293 -19.92 -7.75 -1.59
N ILE A 294 -19.50 -7.48 -2.83
CA ILE A 294 -18.46 -6.53 -3.19
C ILE A 294 -18.98 -5.50 -4.19
N ASP A 295 -18.62 -4.24 -4.02
CA ASP A 295 -18.97 -3.14 -4.92
C ASP A 295 -17.86 -2.89 -5.95
N GLY A 296 -16.59 -2.91 -5.54
CA GLY A 296 -15.51 -2.43 -6.40
C GLY A 296 -14.12 -3.03 -6.17
N ILE A 297 -13.22 -2.62 -7.07
CA ILE A 297 -11.80 -2.93 -7.05
C ILE A 297 -11.02 -1.66 -6.75
N GLY A 298 -10.19 -1.70 -5.70
CA GLY A 298 -9.17 -0.72 -5.40
C GLY A 298 -7.86 -1.11 -6.08
N MET A 299 -7.36 -0.26 -6.95
CA MET A 299 -6.05 -0.42 -7.57
C MET A 299 -5.04 0.45 -6.82
N GLN A 300 -4.13 -0.16 -6.02
CA GLN A 300 -3.13 0.59 -5.24
C GLN A 300 -2.33 1.55 -6.12
N SER A 301 -1.85 1.08 -7.26
CA SER A 301 -1.18 1.94 -8.24
C SER A 301 0.15 2.51 -7.77
N HIS A 302 0.94 1.69 -7.07
CA HIS A 302 2.35 1.94 -6.84
C HIS A 302 3.13 1.71 -8.14
N LEU A 303 3.24 2.78 -8.92
CA LEU A 303 3.76 2.75 -10.29
C LEU A 303 5.22 3.21 -10.36
N ASN A 304 5.82 3.02 -11.54
CA ASN A 304 7.11 3.59 -11.92
C ASN A 304 6.96 4.33 -13.26
N ILE A 305 7.83 5.31 -13.53
CA ILE A 305 7.83 6.04 -14.81
C ILE A 305 8.05 5.15 -16.03
N THR A 306 8.50 3.92 -15.84
CA THR A 306 8.70 2.92 -16.90
C THR A 306 7.44 2.10 -17.21
N ASP A 307 6.41 2.15 -16.36
CA ASP A 307 5.19 1.39 -16.57
C ASP A 307 4.39 1.83 -17.80
N ASP A 308 3.72 0.88 -18.45
CA ASP A 308 2.80 1.15 -19.56
C ASP A 308 1.44 1.60 -19.01
N ILE A 309 1.29 2.92 -18.88
CA ILE A 309 0.06 3.54 -18.37
C ILE A 309 -1.06 3.45 -19.42
N HIS A 310 -0.75 3.76 -20.66
CA HIS A 310 -1.77 3.93 -21.69
C HIS A 310 -2.49 2.63 -22.07
N PHE A 311 -1.76 1.57 -22.34
CA PHE A 311 -2.38 0.32 -22.81
C PHE A 311 -2.65 -0.66 -21.66
N LYS A 312 -1.66 -0.88 -20.80
CA LYS A 312 -1.76 -1.92 -19.79
C LYS A 312 -2.55 -1.48 -18.58
N TYR A 313 -2.22 -0.32 -18.01
CA TYR A 313 -2.86 0.16 -16.79
C TYR A 313 -4.32 0.58 -17.04
N LEU A 314 -4.56 1.50 -17.97
CA LEU A 314 -5.92 1.94 -18.33
C LEU A 314 -6.76 0.80 -18.94
N GLY A 315 -6.12 -0.15 -19.65
CA GLY A 315 -6.77 -1.38 -20.09
C GLY A 315 -7.26 -2.25 -18.95
N ALA A 316 -6.53 -2.34 -17.83
CA ALA A 316 -6.98 -3.05 -16.63
C ALA A 316 -8.15 -2.34 -15.95
N VAL A 317 -8.08 -1.01 -15.79
CA VAL A 317 -9.20 -0.18 -15.30
C VAL A 317 -10.48 -0.48 -16.07
N LYS A 318 -10.39 -0.42 -17.41
CA LYS A 318 -11.51 -0.70 -18.30
C LYS A 318 -12.09 -2.09 -18.10
N LYS A 319 -11.26 -3.13 -18.03
CA LYS A 319 -11.71 -4.52 -17.83
C LYS A 319 -12.45 -4.72 -16.52
N PHE A 320 -11.98 -4.11 -15.42
CA PHE A 320 -12.69 -4.18 -14.14
C PHE A 320 -14.06 -3.50 -14.21
N CYS A 321 -14.15 -2.34 -14.84
CA CYS A 321 -15.43 -1.66 -15.05
C CYS A 321 -16.37 -2.46 -15.95
N GLU A 322 -15.86 -3.07 -17.04
CA GLU A 322 -16.64 -3.93 -17.95
C GLU A 322 -17.17 -5.18 -17.23
N ALA A 323 -16.46 -5.68 -16.22
CA ALA A 323 -16.92 -6.75 -15.33
C ALA A 323 -17.93 -6.27 -14.28
N GLY A 324 -18.35 -5.00 -14.33
CA GLY A 324 -19.38 -4.43 -13.46
C GLY A 324 -18.89 -3.96 -12.09
N TYR A 325 -17.58 -3.84 -11.87
CA TYR A 325 -17.03 -3.28 -10.64
C TYR A 325 -16.93 -1.76 -10.70
N GLU A 326 -17.15 -1.10 -9.57
CA GLU A 326 -16.64 0.24 -9.34
C GLU A 326 -15.12 0.18 -9.21
N VAL A 327 -14.39 1.11 -9.84
CA VAL A 327 -12.93 1.18 -9.76
C VAL A 327 -12.50 2.45 -9.02
N GLN A 328 -11.63 2.30 -8.04
CA GLN A 328 -10.94 3.40 -7.40
C GLN A 328 -9.43 3.19 -7.48
N ILE A 329 -8.71 4.27 -7.80
CA ILE A 329 -7.26 4.32 -7.71
C ILE A 329 -6.95 4.73 -6.26
N THR A 330 -6.31 3.84 -5.48
CA THR A 330 -6.37 3.94 -4.03
C THR A 330 -5.09 4.42 -3.36
N GLU A 331 -3.93 4.25 -4.01
CA GLU A 331 -2.62 4.48 -3.40
C GLU A 331 -1.61 5.01 -4.43
N LEU A 332 -2.08 5.88 -5.33
CA LEU A 332 -1.28 6.35 -6.45
C LEU A 332 0.00 7.04 -6.01
N ASP A 333 1.10 6.46 -6.39
CA ASP A 333 2.42 7.05 -6.42
C ASP A 333 3.19 6.54 -7.65
N MET A 334 4.11 7.35 -8.19
CA MET A 334 4.86 6.98 -9.40
C MET A 334 6.33 7.30 -9.23
N GLY A 335 7.11 6.31 -8.84
CA GLY A 335 8.53 6.43 -8.55
C GLY A 335 9.40 6.57 -9.79
N MET A 336 10.64 7.02 -9.56
CA MET A 336 11.75 7.04 -10.52
C MET A 336 13.04 6.62 -9.81
N ASP A 337 13.88 5.83 -10.48
CA ASP A 337 15.14 5.33 -9.90
C ASP A 337 16.17 6.44 -9.67
N GLU A 338 16.19 7.46 -10.55
CA GLU A 338 17.10 8.60 -10.48
C GLU A 338 16.35 9.92 -10.69
N LYS A 339 16.63 10.91 -9.83
CA LYS A 339 16.08 12.26 -9.94
C LYS A 339 16.84 13.08 -10.98
N THR A 340 16.58 12.82 -12.25
CA THR A 340 17.08 13.64 -13.37
C THR A 340 15.98 14.54 -13.92
N ASP A 341 16.34 15.64 -14.60
CA ASP A 341 15.36 16.52 -15.25
C ASP A 341 14.50 15.75 -16.28
N SER A 342 15.09 14.77 -16.97
CA SER A 342 14.40 13.90 -17.91
C SER A 342 13.35 13.05 -17.22
N ASN A 343 13.69 12.40 -16.09
CA ASN A 343 12.79 11.54 -15.35
C ASN A 343 11.64 12.33 -14.69
N ILE A 344 11.95 13.52 -14.15
CA ILE A 344 10.94 14.43 -13.60
C ILE A 344 9.93 14.85 -14.67
N LYS A 345 10.38 15.21 -15.88
CA LYS A 345 9.50 15.53 -17.01
C LYS A 345 8.71 14.29 -17.48
N THR A 346 9.35 13.11 -17.48
CA THR A 346 8.67 11.85 -17.83
C THR A 346 7.59 11.52 -16.84
N GLN A 347 7.84 11.67 -15.53
CA GLN A 347 6.85 11.51 -14.49
C GLN A 347 5.63 12.42 -14.74
N GLY A 348 5.86 13.72 -14.99
CA GLY A 348 4.78 14.67 -15.31
C GLY A 348 3.93 14.24 -16.51
N ARG A 349 4.56 13.75 -17.58
CA ARG A 349 3.80 13.22 -18.74
C ARG A 349 3.03 11.95 -18.42
N LYS A 350 3.60 11.04 -17.64
CA LYS A 350 2.93 9.81 -17.23
C LYS A 350 1.71 10.10 -16.34
N TYR A 351 1.82 11.05 -15.40
CA TYR A 351 0.67 11.54 -14.65
C TYR A 351 -0.39 12.17 -15.57
N LYS A 352 0.02 12.94 -16.59
CA LYS A 352 -0.94 13.48 -17.59
C LYS A 352 -1.66 12.37 -18.34
N VAL A 353 -0.95 11.36 -18.84
CA VAL A 353 -1.54 10.22 -19.53
C VAL A 353 -2.53 9.46 -18.62
N LEU A 354 -2.16 9.26 -17.35
CA LEU A 354 -3.03 8.59 -16.39
C LEU A 354 -4.32 9.36 -16.14
N PHE A 355 -4.22 10.62 -15.76
CA PHE A 355 -5.38 11.42 -15.41
C PHE A 355 -6.27 11.74 -16.62
N SER A 356 -5.70 12.02 -17.81
CA SER A 356 -6.50 12.19 -19.02
C SER A 356 -7.23 10.90 -19.41
N GLY A 357 -6.55 9.75 -19.32
CA GLY A 357 -7.19 8.47 -19.63
C GLY A 357 -8.29 8.08 -18.67
N LEU A 358 -8.12 8.34 -17.36
CA LEU A 358 -9.19 8.12 -16.38
C LEU A 358 -10.39 9.03 -16.64
N LYS A 359 -10.15 10.30 -16.98
CA LYS A 359 -11.20 11.23 -17.33
C LYS A 359 -11.95 10.81 -18.62
N GLU A 360 -11.22 10.43 -19.67
CA GLU A 360 -11.79 9.90 -20.91
C GLU A 360 -12.67 8.67 -20.65
N LEU A 361 -12.19 7.72 -19.83
CA LEU A 361 -12.99 6.54 -19.45
C LEU A 361 -14.26 6.95 -18.67
N ARG A 362 -14.19 7.96 -17.80
CA ARG A 362 -15.39 8.50 -17.12
C ARG A 362 -16.39 9.08 -18.12
N GLU A 363 -15.92 9.85 -19.10
CA GLU A 363 -16.75 10.41 -20.17
C GLU A 363 -17.38 9.31 -21.05
N GLU A 364 -16.70 8.16 -21.24
CA GLU A 364 -17.24 6.96 -21.88
C GLU A 364 -18.26 6.21 -21.00
N GLY A 365 -18.44 6.59 -19.73
CA GLY A 365 -19.42 6.00 -18.82
C GLY A 365 -18.89 4.88 -17.92
N TYR A 366 -17.58 4.65 -17.88
CA TYR A 366 -16.99 3.68 -16.96
C TYR A 366 -17.06 4.18 -15.49
N ASN A 367 -17.30 3.25 -14.56
CA ASN A 367 -17.56 3.57 -13.17
C ASN A 367 -16.25 3.73 -12.37
N ILE A 368 -15.55 4.86 -12.56
CA ILE A 368 -14.37 5.26 -11.82
C ILE A 368 -14.77 6.38 -10.87
N THR A 369 -14.60 6.24 -9.56
CA THR A 369 -15.22 7.15 -8.58
C THR A 369 -14.23 7.90 -7.70
N SER A 370 -12.96 7.45 -7.59
CA SER A 370 -11.94 8.13 -6.79
C SER A 370 -10.53 7.86 -7.30
N VAL A 371 -9.65 8.88 -7.11
CA VAL A 371 -8.21 8.78 -7.31
C VAL A 371 -7.53 9.32 -6.05
N THR A 372 -6.89 8.45 -5.28
CA THR A 372 -6.17 8.80 -4.04
C THR A 372 -4.66 8.71 -4.27
N VAL A 373 -3.95 9.81 -4.00
CA VAL A 373 -2.48 9.88 -4.04
C VAL A 373 -1.93 9.40 -2.69
N TRP A 374 -0.90 8.52 -2.73
CA TRP A 374 -0.40 7.87 -1.50
C TRP A 374 0.66 8.70 -0.78
N GLY A 375 0.26 9.90 -0.37
CA GLY A 375 1.06 10.85 0.39
C GLY A 375 0.98 12.26 -0.19
N ILE A 376 1.35 13.25 0.63
CA ILE A 376 1.22 14.66 0.25
C ILE A 376 2.43 15.19 -0.52
N ASN A 377 3.66 14.77 -0.16
CA ASN A 377 4.89 15.28 -0.76
C ASN A 377 6.04 14.27 -0.68
N ASP A 378 7.07 14.48 -1.48
CA ASP A 378 8.23 13.59 -1.57
C ASP A 378 9.04 13.45 -0.27
N LYS A 379 8.86 14.34 0.71
CA LYS A 379 9.48 14.23 2.03
C LYS A 379 8.79 13.19 2.91
N ASN A 380 7.48 13.06 2.77
CA ASN A 380 6.62 12.23 3.60
C ASN A 380 6.02 11.08 2.77
N THR A 381 6.88 10.33 2.08
CA THR A 381 6.51 9.14 1.30
C THR A 381 7.18 7.90 1.87
N TRP A 382 6.49 6.75 1.82
CA TRP A 382 7.06 5.46 2.16
C TRP A 382 8.14 5.00 1.15
N ARG A 383 8.10 5.51 -0.11
CA ARG A 383 9.08 5.27 -1.19
C ARG A 383 10.16 6.35 -1.20
N SER A 384 10.89 6.46 -0.07
CA SER A 384 11.94 7.46 0.09
C SER A 384 13.04 7.30 -0.99
N GLY A 385 13.42 8.42 -1.62
CA GLY A 385 14.43 8.43 -2.68
C GLY A 385 13.90 8.19 -4.10
N GLU A 386 12.63 7.84 -4.26
CA GLU A 386 12.00 7.63 -5.56
C GLU A 386 11.16 8.82 -6.07
N TYR A 387 10.99 9.84 -5.24
CA TYR A 387 10.29 11.10 -5.56
C TYR A 387 8.91 10.93 -6.22
N PRO A 388 8.02 10.11 -5.65
CA PRO A 388 6.87 9.59 -6.41
C PRO A 388 5.65 10.50 -6.45
N LEU A 389 5.59 11.57 -5.64
CA LEU A 389 4.37 12.32 -5.37
C LEU A 389 4.22 13.60 -6.20
N LEU A 390 3.08 14.27 -6.05
CA LEU A 390 2.71 15.46 -6.83
C LEU A 390 3.44 16.72 -6.38
N PHE A 391 3.79 16.79 -5.09
CA PHE A 391 4.50 17.93 -4.50
C PHE A 391 5.92 17.53 -4.09
N ASP A 392 6.84 18.47 -4.16
CA ASP A 392 8.21 18.30 -3.71
C ASP A 392 8.34 18.34 -2.17
N GLU A 393 9.56 18.20 -1.67
CA GLU A 393 9.87 18.23 -0.23
C GLU A 393 9.52 19.58 0.46
N LYS A 394 9.29 20.64 -0.32
CA LYS A 394 8.92 21.99 0.15
C LYS A 394 7.44 22.29 -0.03
N ASN A 395 6.65 21.31 -0.45
CA ASN A 395 5.24 21.43 -0.83
C ASN A 395 5.02 22.36 -2.04
N GLU A 396 5.99 22.42 -2.99
CA GLU A 396 5.79 23.08 -4.27
C GLU A 396 5.29 22.08 -5.30
N PRO A 397 4.38 22.46 -6.21
CA PRO A 397 3.88 21.59 -7.28
C PRO A 397 5.02 21.18 -8.22
N LYS A 398 5.12 19.87 -8.46
CA LYS A 398 6.06 19.28 -9.43
C LYS A 398 5.43 19.23 -10.82
N PRO A 399 6.22 18.90 -11.89
CA PRO A 399 5.67 18.50 -13.19
C PRO A 399 4.63 17.38 -13.09
N ALA A 400 4.72 16.49 -12.09
CA ALA A 400 3.70 15.49 -11.77
C ALA A 400 2.33 16.11 -11.47
N TYR A 401 2.29 17.17 -10.63
CA TYR A 401 1.06 17.91 -10.36
C TYR A 401 0.51 18.58 -11.62
N ALA A 402 1.38 19.24 -12.40
CA ALA A 402 0.97 19.83 -13.66
C ALA A 402 0.40 18.78 -14.64
N GLY A 403 0.97 17.57 -14.64
CA GLY A 403 0.44 16.44 -15.38
C GLY A 403 -0.94 16.03 -14.92
N ALA A 404 -1.13 15.87 -13.60
CA ALA A 404 -2.43 15.56 -13.02
C ALA A 404 -3.49 16.64 -13.33
N MET A 405 -3.10 17.91 -13.41
CA MET A 405 -3.95 19.04 -13.83
C MET A 405 -4.13 19.16 -15.35
N LEU A 406 -3.68 18.18 -16.12
CA LEU A 406 -3.74 18.15 -17.60
C LEU A 406 -3.09 19.37 -18.28
N TYR A 407 -2.11 19.99 -17.62
CA TYR A 407 -1.45 21.21 -18.13
C TYR A 407 -0.74 20.97 -19.47
N ASP A 408 -1.04 21.82 -20.46
CA ASP A 408 -0.58 21.58 -21.85
C ASP A 408 0.91 21.81 -22.07
N LYS A 409 1.54 22.61 -21.22
CA LYS A 409 2.94 23.03 -21.41
C LYS A 409 3.94 22.21 -20.56
N ILE A 410 3.66 20.94 -20.29
CA ILE A 410 4.70 20.07 -19.74
C ILE A 410 5.76 19.89 -20.83
N PRO A 411 7.03 20.31 -20.59
CA PRO A 411 8.04 20.27 -21.64
C PRO A 411 8.24 18.88 -22.20
N ALA A 412 8.28 18.76 -23.53
CA ALA A 412 8.74 17.52 -24.15
C ALA A 412 10.15 17.18 -23.66
N VAL A 413 10.48 15.92 -23.47
CA VAL A 413 11.88 15.49 -23.37
C VAL A 413 12.44 15.54 -24.77
N GLU A 414 13.48 16.33 -24.98
CA GLU A 414 14.29 16.32 -26.20
C GLU A 414 15.06 14.99 -26.33
#